data_508d18389fe23ae1860dc726c1548970
#
_entry.id   508d18389fe23ae1860dc726c1548970
#
_cell.length_a   1.000
_cell.length_b   1.000
_cell.length_c   1.000
_cell.angle_alpha   90.00
_cell.angle_beta   90.00
_cell.angle_gamma   90.00
#
_symmetry.space_group_name_H-M   'P 1'
#
loop_
_entity.id
_entity.type
_entity.pdbx_description
1 polymer ?
#
loop_
_entity_poly.entity_id
_entity_poly.type
_entity_poly.pdbx_seq_one_letter_code
_entity_poly.pdbx_strand_id
1 'polypeptide(L)'
;MLRAASSFVSGGSEVERQALYFIVDLLLLLGAFAAYVQNHETVGGWGAVGFLTTVAGTLLVRSSRAVPDLDLYPAGALSVAIGWVLLTGAWWRKAQGPAFVPVLFALSIVIGLVGQIVSRASLFVASGVIFGAAVAGVGRQVLLGASTASRN
;
A
#
# COMPACT_ATOMS: atom_id res chain seq x y z
N MET A 1 -1.71 -10.42 2.02
CA MET A 1 -2.03 -9.35 3.00
C MET A 1 -3.52 -9.24 3.28
N LEU A 2 -4.40 -9.07 2.30
CA LEU A 2 -5.84 -8.91 2.49
C LEU A 2 -6.56 -10.19 2.97
N ARG A 3 -6.03 -11.39 2.73
CA ARG A 3 -6.55 -12.64 3.33
C ARG A 3 -6.40 -12.69 4.86
N ALA A 4 -5.42 -12.00 5.44
CA ALA A 4 -5.26 -11.92 6.88
C ALA A 4 -6.36 -11.06 7.53
N ALA A 5 -6.82 -10.00 6.87
CA ALA A 5 -7.95 -9.20 7.36
C ALA A 5 -9.28 -9.98 7.31
N SER A 6 -9.44 -10.93 6.37
CA SER A 6 -10.65 -11.76 6.29
C SER A 6 -10.81 -12.73 7.46
N SER A 7 -9.74 -13.07 8.16
CA SER A 7 -9.78 -13.92 9.36
C SER A 7 -10.46 -13.22 10.55
N PHE A 8 -10.51 -11.90 10.55
CA PHE A 8 -11.21 -11.12 11.58
C PHE A 8 -12.70 -10.91 11.29
N VAL A 9 -13.15 -11.18 10.06
CA VAL A 9 -14.57 -11.05 9.64
C VAL A 9 -15.14 -12.46 9.41
N SER A 10 -15.00 -13.32 10.39
CA SER A 10 -15.43 -14.73 10.31
C SER A 10 -16.96 -14.96 10.31
N GLY A 11 -17.77 -13.91 10.23
CA GLY A 11 -19.21 -13.98 10.19
C GLY A 11 -19.92 -13.24 9.03
N GLY A 12 -19.15 -12.54 8.16
CA GLY A 12 -19.71 -11.75 7.06
C GLY A 12 -19.99 -12.57 5.80
N SER A 13 -21.00 -12.14 5.01
CA SER A 13 -21.27 -12.70 3.69
C SER A 13 -20.10 -12.46 2.73
N GLU A 14 -19.98 -13.25 1.64
CA GLU A 14 -18.95 -13.06 0.60
C GLU A 14 -19.03 -11.66 -0.02
N VAL A 15 -20.23 -11.11 -0.14
CA VAL A 15 -20.45 -9.74 -0.65
C VAL A 15 -19.86 -8.69 0.27
N GLU A 16 -20.05 -8.82 1.59
CA GLU A 16 -19.48 -7.89 2.58
C GLU A 16 -17.94 -7.91 2.56
N ARG A 17 -17.34 -9.09 2.46
CA ARG A 17 -15.89 -9.23 2.32
C ARG A 17 -15.37 -8.58 1.05
N GLN A 18 -16.05 -8.77 -0.08
CA GLN A 18 -15.67 -8.15 -1.35
C GLN A 18 -15.81 -6.63 -1.31
N ALA A 19 -16.88 -6.12 -0.71
CA ALA A 19 -17.08 -4.69 -0.51
C ALA A 19 -15.97 -4.08 0.37
N LEU A 20 -15.62 -4.75 1.47
CA LEU A 20 -14.52 -4.31 2.34
C LEU A 20 -13.18 -4.24 1.58
N TYR A 21 -12.84 -5.27 0.79
CA TYR A 21 -11.63 -5.26 -0.02
C TYR A 21 -11.64 -4.14 -1.06
N PHE A 22 -12.79 -3.88 -1.68
CA PHE A 22 -12.94 -2.77 -2.62
C PHE A 22 -12.66 -1.43 -1.95
N ILE A 23 -13.25 -1.19 -0.78
CA ILE A 23 -13.05 0.05 -0.01
C ILE A 23 -11.57 0.22 0.37
N VAL A 24 -10.91 -0.85 0.83
CA VAL A 24 -9.48 -0.80 1.19
C VAL A 24 -8.62 -0.46 -0.01
N ASP A 25 -8.85 -1.10 -1.18
CA ASP A 25 -8.07 -0.82 -2.38
C ASP A 25 -8.31 0.62 -2.87
N LEU A 26 -9.56 1.10 -2.80
CA LEU A 26 -9.90 2.48 -3.15
C LEU A 26 -9.19 3.48 -2.23
N LEU A 27 -9.18 3.24 -0.93
CA LEU A 27 -8.49 4.10 0.04
C LEU A 27 -6.97 4.08 -0.16
N LEU A 28 -6.39 2.93 -0.51
CA LEU A 28 -4.97 2.82 -0.84
C LEU A 28 -4.62 3.63 -2.11
N LEU A 29 -5.45 3.55 -3.15
CA LEU A 29 -5.26 4.33 -4.37
C LEU A 29 -5.42 5.83 -4.13
N LEU A 30 -6.44 6.24 -3.39
CA LEU A 30 -6.65 7.65 -3.02
C LEU A 30 -5.50 8.17 -2.17
N GLY A 31 -4.99 7.37 -1.23
CA GLY A 31 -3.83 7.70 -0.42
C GLY A 31 -2.56 7.88 -1.26
N ALA A 32 -2.31 6.97 -2.21
CA ALA A 32 -1.17 7.07 -3.12
C ALA A 32 -1.30 8.29 -4.05
N PHE A 33 -2.50 8.56 -4.56
CA PHE A 33 -2.79 9.73 -5.38
C PHE A 33 -2.57 11.03 -4.61
N ALA A 34 -3.12 11.14 -3.40
CA ALA A 34 -2.95 12.32 -2.54
C ALA A 34 -1.47 12.57 -2.21
N ALA A 35 -0.73 11.50 -1.83
CA ALA A 35 0.69 11.59 -1.54
C ALA A 35 1.50 12.03 -2.78
N TYR A 36 1.16 11.52 -3.97
CA TYR A 36 1.83 11.89 -5.21
C TYR A 36 1.51 13.33 -5.59
N VAL A 37 0.23 13.73 -5.65
CA VAL A 37 -0.18 15.08 -6.07
C VAL A 37 0.40 16.15 -5.16
N GLN A 38 0.37 15.93 -3.84
CA GLN A 38 0.91 16.90 -2.89
C GLN A 38 2.43 17.09 -3.02
N ASN A 39 3.14 16.08 -3.51
CA ASN A 39 4.60 16.08 -3.54
C ASN A 39 5.18 15.95 -4.96
N HIS A 40 4.37 16.03 -6.02
CA HIS A 40 4.77 15.69 -7.39
C HIS A 40 5.99 16.48 -7.87
N GLU A 41 6.12 17.77 -7.51
CA GLU A 41 7.27 18.60 -7.87
C GLU A 41 8.56 18.14 -7.19
N THR A 42 8.44 17.61 -5.96
CA THR A 42 9.59 17.19 -5.16
C THR A 42 10.00 15.75 -5.41
N VAL A 43 9.05 14.82 -5.59
CA VAL A 43 9.36 13.39 -5.77
C VAL A 43 9.83 13.05 -7.18
N GLY A 44 9.53 13.91 -8.18
CA GLY A 44 10.02 13.77 -9.55
C GLY A 44 9.63 12.43 -10.21
N GLY A 45 10.46 11.98 -11.17
CA GLY A 45 10.17 10.76 -11.95
C GLY A 45 10.09 9.48 -11.12
N TRP A 46 10.90 9.33 -10.08
CA TRP A 46 10.85 8.15 -9.21
C TRP A 46 9.54 8.06 -8.42
N GLY A 47 9.00 9.20 -7.98
CA GLY A 47 7.69 9.24 -7.35
C GLY A 47 6.57 8.86 -8.34
N ALA A 48 6.65 9.33 -9.59
CA ALA A 48 5.71 8.95 -10.64
C ALA A 48 5.75 7.45 -10.94
N VAL A 49 6.94 6.88 -11.08
CA VAL A 49 7.12 5.42 -11.26
C VAL A 49 6.52 4.67 -10.09
N GLY A 50 6.80 5.09 -8.85
CA GLY A 50 6.22 4.46 -7.65
C GLY A 50 4.70 4.52 -7.64
N PHE A 51 4.11 5.66 -7.96
CA PHE A 51 2.66 5.83 -8.07
C PHE A 51 2.05 4.92 -9.14
N LEU A 52 2.60 4.93 -10.37
CA LEU A 52 2.11 4.09 -11.46
C LEU A 52 2.24 2.60 -11.15
N THR A 53 3.34 2.19 -10.49
CA THR A 53 3.53 0.80 -10.05
C THR A 53 2.49 0.40 -9.01
N THR A 54 2.12 1.30 -8.08
CA THR A 54 1.04 1.07 -7.11
C THR A 54 -0.30 0.88 -7.81
N VAL A 55 -0.63 1.74 -8.78
CA VAL A 55 -1.88 1.64 -9.56
C VAL A 55 -1.92 0.33 -10.34
N ALA A 56 -0.87 0.02 -11.09
CA ALA A 56 -0.77 -1.23 -11.87
C ALA A 56 -0.88 -2.47 -10.98
N GLY A 57 -0.20 -2.47 -9.83
CA GLY A 57 -0.27 -3.55 -8.85
C GLY A 57 -1.69 -3.75 -8.30
N THR A 58 -2.40 -2.66 -8.01
CA THR A 58 -3.80 -2.75 -7.53
C THR A 58 -4.71 -3.33 -8.62
N LEU A 59 -4.52 -2.94 -9.88
CA LEU A 59 -5.26 -3.50 -11.00
C LEU A 59 -4.97 -5.00 -11.17
N LEU A 60 -3.70 -5.43 -11.04
CA LEU A 60 -3.32 -6.85 -11.08
C LEU A 60 -3.99 -7.65 -9.95
N VAL A 61 -4.00 -7.15 -8.72
CA VAL A 61 -4.72 -7.78 -7.60
C VAL A 61 -6.19 -7.97 -7.93
N ARG A 62 -6.83 -6.97 -8.53
CA ARG A 62 -8.24 -7.04 -8.92
C ARG A 62 -8.49 -8.01 -10.07
N SER A 63 -7.62 -8.01 -11.06
CA SER A 63 -7.73 -8.87 -12.24
C SER A 63 -7.40 -10.34 -11.94
N SER A 64 -6.76 -10.65 -10.81
CA SER A 64 -6.35 -12.01 -10.46
C SER A 64 -7.51 -13.02 -10.39
N ARG A 65 -8.74 -12.54 -10.21
CA ARG A 65 -9.96 -13.38 -10.21
C ARG A 65 -10.60 -13.52 -11.59
N ALA A 66 -10.22 -12.65 -12.52
CA ALA A 66 -10.83 -12.61 -13.87
C ALA A 66 -10.11 -13.54 -14.86
N VAL A 67 -8.89 -13.95 -14.55
CA VAL A 67 -8.08 -14.80 -15.42
C VAL A 67 -7.96 -16.18 -14.77
N PRO A 68 -8.68 -17.20 -15.24
CA PRO A 68 -8.52 -18.58 -14.77
C PRO A 68 -7.07 -19.03 -14.97
N ASP A 69 -6.58 -19.88 -14.09
CA ASP A 69 -5.24 -20.51 -14.12
C ASP A 69 -4.03 -19.58 -13.95
N LEU A 70 -4.23 -18.26 -13.75
CA LEU A 70 -3.14 -17.33 -13.52
C LEU A 70 -3.33 -16.58 -12.19
N ASP A 71 -2.59 -16.97 -11.14
CA ASP A 71 -2.61 -16.25 -9.86
C ASP A 71 -1.77 -14.99 -9.92
N LEU A 72 -2.39 -13.89 -10.38
CA LEU A 72 -1.76 -12.56 -10.46
C LEU A 72 -1.69 -11.85 -9.10
N TYR A 73 -2.33 -12.41 -8.07
CA TYR A 73 -2.42 -11.77 -6.76
C TYR A 73 -1.06 -11.50 -6.11
N PRO A 74 -0.11 -12.47 -6.04
CA PRO A 74 1.20 -12.23 -5.44
C PRO A 74 2.00 -11.16 -6.18
N ALA A 75 1.97 -11.19 -7.52
CA ALA A 75 2.65 -10.20 -8.35
C ALA A 75 2.05 -8.80 -8.15
N GLY A 76 0.73 -8.69 -8.12
CA GLY A 76 0.03 -7.44 -7.86
C GLY A 76 0.32 -6.89 -6.46
N ALA A 77 0.24 -7.73 -5.42
CA ALA A 77 0.52 -7.33 -4.04
C ALA A 77 1.98 -6.85 -3.86
N LEU A 78 2.94 -7.53 -4.49
CA LEU A 78 4.35 -7.13 -4.47
C LEU A 78 4.53 -5.80 -5.22
N SER A 79 3.89 -5.62 -6.37
CA SER A 79 3.94 -4.37 -7.14
C SER A 79 3.38 -3.19 -6.34
N VAL A 80 2.25 -3.36 -5.64
CA VAL A 80 1.70 -2.33 -4.73
C VAL A 80 2.73 -1.95 -3.67
N ALA A 81 3.33 -2.94 -3.02
CA ALA A 81 4.29 -2.70 -1.94
C ALA A 81 5.57 -2.01 -2.44
N ILE A 82 6.12 -2.45 -3.59
CA ILE A 82 7.26 -1.80 -4.24
C ILE A 82 6.92 -0.36 -4.64
N GLY A 83 5.74 -0.15 -5.23
CA GLY A 83 5.27 1.17 -5.61
C GLY A 83 5.24 2.15 -4.44
N TRP A 84 4.73 1.72 -3.27
CA TRP A 84 4.75 2.51 -2.05
C TRP A 84 6.17 2.79 -1.53
N VAL A 85 7.09 1.83 -1.59
CA VAL A 85 8.51 2.05 -1.22
C VAL A 85 9.14 3.10 -2.13
N LEU A 86 8.93 3.02 -3.44
CA LEU A 86 9.47 3.97 -4.40
C LEU A 86 8.90 5.38 -4.21
N LEU A 87 7.58 5.49 -4.05
CA LEU A 87 6.89 6.77 -3.84
C LEU A 87 7.36 7.45 -2.55
N THR A 88 7.31 6.73 -1.43
CA THR A 88 7.68 7.27 -0.13
C THR A 88 9.19 7.44 0.04
N GLY A 89 9.99 6.59 -0.59
CA GLY A 89 11.44 6.72 -0.64
C GLY A 89 11.89 7.95 -1.44
N ALA A 90 11.24 8.24 -2.57
CA ALA A 90 11.47 9.46 -3.34
C ALA A 90 11.09 10.71 -2.54
N TRP A 91 9.96 10.65 -1.84
CA TRP A 91 9.51 11.72 -0.96
C TRP A 91 10.50 11.97 0.19
N TRP A 92 10.92 10.92 0.90
CA TRP A 92 11.91 11.04 1.97
C TRP A 92 13.23 11.68 1.50
N ARG A 93 13.75 11.25 0.35
CA ARG A 93 15.05 11.73 -0.16
C ARG A 93 15.05 13.22 -0.52
N LYS A 94 13.93 13.76 -0.98
CA LYS A 94 13.87 15.13 -1.53
C LYS A 94 13.08 16.12 -0.67
N ALA A 95 12.04 15.66 -0.01
CA ALA A 95 11.11 16.53 0.70
C ALA A 95 11.19 16.42 2.22
N GLN A 96 12.24 15.77 2.75
CA GLN A 96 12.41 15.54 4.19
C GLN A 96 11.21 14.82 4.84
N GLY A 97 10.54 13.97 4.09
CA GLY A 97 9.51 13.09 4.63
C GLY A 97 10.06 12.19 5.74
N PRO A 98 9.21 11.62 6.57
CA PRO A 98 9.65 10.80 7.69
C PRO A 98 10.31 9.52 7.21
N ALA A 99 11.58 9.32 7.56
CA ALA A 99 12.39 8.16 7.13
C ALA A 99 11.77 6.80 7.53
N PHE A 100 10.98 6.75 8.60
CA PHE A 100 10.38 5.51 9.08
C PHE A 100 9.32 4.94 8.11
N VAL A 101 8.67 5.78 7.29
CA VAL A 101 7.58 5.33 6.40
C VAL A 101 8.07 4.38 5.31
N PRO A 102 9.08 4.72 4.47
CA PRO A 102 9.60 3.77 3.49
C PRO A 102 10.24 2.54 4.14
N VAL A 103 10.83 2.68 5.34
CA VAL A 103 11.36 1.54 6.10
C VAL A 103 10.25 0.58 6.53
N LEU A 104 9.13 1.08 7.01
CA LEU A 104 7.97 0.24 7.35
C LEU A 104 7.40 -0.49 6.14
N PHE A 105 7.30 0.17 4.98
CA PHE A 105 6.88 -0.51 3.75
C PHE A 105 7.86 -1.61 3.35
N ALA A 106 9.18 -1.34 3.35
CA ALA A 106 10.19 -2.34 3.06
C ALA A 106 10.14 -3.52 4.05
N LEU A 107 10.02 -3.24 5.34
CA LEU A 107 9.90 -4.25 6.38
C LEU A 107 8.65 -5.12 6.18
N SER A 108 7.52 -4.52 5.82
CA SER A 108 6.30 -5.27 5.54
C SER A 108 6.48 -6.23 4.36
N ILE A 109 7.21 -5.84 3.30
CA ILE A 109 7.53 -6.72 2.18
C ILE A 109 8.35 -7.92 2.65
N VAL A 110 9.43 -7.65 3.40
CA VAL A 110 10.33 -8.73 3.88
C VAL A 110 9.55 -9.72 4.74
N ILE A 111 8.76 -9.24 5.71
CA ILE A 111 7.96 -10.11 6.58
C ILE A 111 6.91 -10.88 5.77
N GLY A 112 6.27 -10.23 4.78
CA GLY A 112 5.30 -10.89 3.91
C GLY A 112 5.92 -12.00 3.06
N LEU A 113 7.11 -11.77 2.48
CA LEU A 113 7.86 -12.77 1.71
C LEU A 113 8.31 -13.95 2.60
N VAL A 114 8.84 -13.66 3.79
CA VAL A 114 9.18 -14.72 4.77
C VAL A 114 7.93 -15.51 5.15
N GLY A 115 6.81 -14.84 5.39
CA GLY A 115 5.53 -15.50 5.67
C GLY A 115 5.09 -16.43 4.53
N GLN A 116 5.33 -16.05 3.29
CA GLN A 116 5.05 -16.89 2.10
C GLN A 116 5.93 -18.13 2.09
N ILE A 117 7.24 -17.97 2.30
CA ILE A 117 8.21 -19.09 2.29
C ILE A 117 7.92 -20.09 3.41
N VAL A 118 7.66 -19.58 4.63
CA VAL A 118 7.43 -20.41 5.83
C VAL A 118 5.97 -20.86 5.96
N SER A 119 5.08 -20.39 5.07
CA SER A 119 3.63 -20.68 5.08
C SER A 119 2.95 -20.37 6.43
N ARG A 120 3.40 -19.33 7.14
CA ARG A 120 2.86 -18.93 8.44
C ARG A 120 1.89 -17.74 8.32
N ALA A 121 0.60 -17.98 8.61
CA ALA A 121 -0.45 -16.97 8.58
C ALA A 121 -0.16 -15.77 9.50
N SER A 122 0.45 -15.98 10.68
CA SER A 122 0.79 -14.90 11.61
C SER A 122 1.75 -13.86 11.03
N LEU A 123 2.68 -14.28 10.17
CA LEU A 123 3.60 -13.36 9.50
C LEU A 123 2.88 -12.50 8.45
N PHE A 124 1.88 -13.04 7.77
CA PHE A 124 1.04 -12.23 6.86
C PHE A 124 0.24 -11.19 7.62
N VAL A 125 -0.32 -11.54 8.79
CA VAL A 125 -1.03 -10.58 9.64
C VAL A 125 -0.07 -9.47 10.09
N ALA A 126 1.11 -9.83 10.60
CA ALA A 126 2.12 -8.87 11.04
C ALA A 126 2.55 -7.93 9.89
N SER A 127 2.83 -8.49 8.70
CA SER A 127 3.12 -7.71 7.49
C SER A 127 2.00 -6.73 7.15
N GLY A 128 0.73 -7.17 7.21
CA GLY A 128 -0.43 -6.32 6.97
C GLY A 128 -0.57 -5.18 7.97
N VAL A 129 -0.34 -5.44 9.25
CA VAL A 129 -0.37 -4.41 10.31
C VAL A 129 0.73 -3.36 10.09
N ILE A 130 1.96 -3.80 9.78
CA ILE A 130 3.08 -2.89 9.51
C ILE A 130 2.79 -2.04 8.27
N PHE A 131 2.27 -2.66 7.20
CA PHE A 131 1.84 -1.94 6.00
C PHE A 131 0.78 -0.88 6.32
N GLY A 132 -0.24 -1.23 7.10
CA GLY A 132 -1.29 -0.31 7.53
C GLY A 132 -0.74 0.86 8.35
N ALA A 133 0.21 0.61 9.26
CA ALA A 133 0.88 1.66 10.02
C ALA A 133 1.68 2.62 9.11
N ALA A 134 2.35 2.09 8.07
CA ALA A 134 3.04 2.91 7.08
C ALA A 134 2.08 3.81 6.30
N VAL A 135 0.94 3.27 5.84
CA VAL A 135 -0.10 4.07 5.15
C VAL A 135 -0.69 5.14 6.06
N ALA A 136 -0.95 4.83 7.33
CA ALA A 136 -1.41 5.81 8.32
C ALA A 136 -0.36 6.92 8.53
N GLY A 137 0.92 6.58 8.52
CA GLY A 137 2.04 7.53 8.56
C GLY A 137 2.02 8.50 7.38
N VAL A 138 1.80 8.00 6.16
CA VAL A 138 1.62 8.84 4.96
C VAL A 138 0.41 9.77 5.12
N GLY A 139 -0.74 9.22 5.49
CA GLY A 139 -1.97 10.00 5.66
C GLY A 139 -1.80 11.16 6.65
N ARG A 140 -1.15 10.89 7.79
CA ARG A 140 -0.83 11.94 8.77
C ARG A 140 0.02 13.07 8.17
N GLN A 141 1.04 12.73 7.39
CA GLN A 141 1.92 13.73 6.77
C GLN A 141 1.19 14.57 5.71
N VAL A 142 0.35 13.94 4.90
CA VAL A 142 -0.49 14.62 3.92
C VAL A 142 -1.41 15.65 4.61
N LEU A 143 -2.04 15.27 5.72
CA LEU A 143 -2.91 16.16 6.49
C LEU A 143 -2.13 17.33 7.13
N LEU A 144 -0.95 17.09 7.68
CA LEU A 144 -0.11 18.13 8.26
C LEU A 144 0.39 19.12 7.20
N GLY A 145 0.78 18.63 6.02
CA GLY A 145 1.19 19.48 4.90
C GLY A 145 0.05 20.38 4.40
N ALA A 146 -1.16 19.85 4.30
CA ALA A 146 -2.34 20.64 3.90
C ALA A 146 -2.66 21.77 4.91
N SER A 147 -2.49 21.52 6.22
CA SER A 147 -2.76 22.51 7.26
C SER A 147 -1.77 23.69 7.27
N THR A 148 -0.54 23.47 6.84
CA THR A 148 0.46 24.57 6.72
C THR A 148 0.24 25.42 5.47
N ALA A 149 -0.20 24.83 4.37
CA ALA A 149 -0.51 25.56 3.13
C ALA A 149 -1.72 26.49 3.26
N SER A 150 -2.68 26.19 4.15
CA SER A 150 -3.88 27.02 4.36
C SER A 150 -3.65 28.24 5.27
N ARG A 151 -2.45 28.38 5.87
CA ARG A 151 -2.11 29.49 6.79
C ARG A 151 -1.25 30.59 6.15
N ASN A 152 -0.80 30.40 4.93
CA ASN A 152 -0.07 31.35 4.09
C ASN A 152 -0.96 31.92 3.00
#